data_b620baff5df11564b616b3c0138b43b1
#
_entry.id   b620baff5df11564b616b3c0138b43b1
#
_cell.length_a   1.000
_cell.length_b   1.000
_cell.length_c   1.000
_cell.angle_alpha   90.00
_cell.angle_beta   90.00
_cell.angle_gamma   90.00
#
_symmetry.space_group_name_H-M   'P 1'
#
loop_
_entity.id
_entity.type
_entity.pdbx_description
1 polymer ?
#
loop_
_entity_poly.entity_id
_entity_poly.type
_entity_poly.pdbx_seq_one_letter_code
_entity_poly.pdbx_strand_id
1 'polypeptide(L)'
;MPCVTGRTRRVSGRAVASSPVTGIPHIGVLAVQGDVREHLAALAASGARATTVRRPEEVVAVDGLVIPGGESTTMDKLVRAFGLQEPLRERIAGGMPVYGSCAGMIMLADRIADGRPDQQTLGGLDITVRRNAFGRQVDSFEEDLHIRELGGEPVRAVFIRAPWVEEAGESVQVLARVEHGPAAGRIVAARQGDLLVTSFHPEVTGDHRVHQLFVDIVRQHTARHDQRERS
;
A
#
# COMPACT_ATOMS: atom_id res chain seq x y z
N MET A 1 -37.55 -42.74 34.18
CA MET A 1 -36.38 -42.16 33.47
C MET A 1 -36.79 -40.90 32.79
N PRO A 2 -36.36 -39.72 33.23
CA PRO A 2 -36.73 -38.46 32.57
C PRO A 2 -35.68 -38.11 31.49
N CYS A 3 -36.22 -37.69 30.34
CA CYS A 3 -35.51 -37.23 29.17
C CYS A 3 -34.93 -35.82 29.39
N VAL A 4 -33.62 -35.63 29.22
CA VAL A 4 -32.96 -34.32 29.37
C VAL A 4 -32.90 -33.66 27.98
N THR A 5 -33.70 -32.57 27.84
CA THR A 5 -33.67 -31.75 26.64
C THR A 5 -32.53 -30.72 26.76
N GLY A 6 -31.46 -30.91 25.96
CA GLY A 6 -30.37 -29.97 25.84
C GLY A 6 -30.80 -28.71 25.07
N ARG A 7 -30.76 -27.54 25.72
CA ARG A 7 -30.91 -26.22 25.10
C ARG A 7 -29.56 -25.79 24.47
N THR A 8 -29.49 -25.80 23.17
CA THR A 8 -28.39 -25.14 22.44
C THR A 8 -28.57 -23.62 22.48
N ARG A 9 -27.64 -22.94 23.17
CA ARG A 9 -27.52 -21.48 23.11
C ARG A 9 -26.99 -21.08 21.73
N ARG A 10 -27.82 -20.41 20.93
CA ARG A 10 -27.34 -19.66 19.75
C ARG A 10 -26.55 -18.46 20.25
N VAL A 11 -25.26 -18.42 19.94
CA VAL A 11 -24.42 -17.23 20.05
C VAL A 11 -24.75 -16.36 18.84
N SER A 12 -25.52 -15.30 19.05
CA SER A 12 -25.78 -14.29 18.05
C SER A 12 -24.51 -13.44 17.90
N GLY A 13 -23.73 -13.69 16.84
CA GLY A 13 -22.68 -12.79 16.41
C GLY A 13 -23.31 -11.46 15.99
N ARG A 14 -23.13 -10.45 16.82
CA ARG A 14 -23.51 -9.06 16.51
C ARG A 14 -22.54 -8.56 15.43
N ALA A 15 -22.99 -8.55 14.19
CA ALA A 15 -22.28 -7.83 13.11
C ALA A 15 -22.20 -6.35 13.52
N VAL A 16 -21.01 -5.85 13.74
CA VAL A 16 -20.76 -4.43 13.92
C VAL A 16 -21.02 -3.78 12.57
N ALA A 17 -22.18 -3.20 12.39
CA ALA A 17 -22.49 -2.38 11.23
C ALA A 17 -21.59 -1.14 11.29
N SER A 18 -20.57 -1.09 10.44
CA SER A 18 -19.79 0.12 10.21
C SER A 18 -20.72 1.18 9.62
N SER A 19 -20.90 2.29 10.31
CA SER A 19 -21.62 3.46 9.79
C SER A 19 -20.97 3.88 8.46
N PRO A 20 -21.75 4.23 7.42
CA PRO A 20 -21.17 4.68 6.16
C PRO A 20 -20.40 5.98 6.39
N VAL A 21 -19.12 5.97 6.06
CA VAL A 21 -18.24 7.16 6.05
C VAL A 21 -18.78 8.10 4.98
N THR A 22 -19.22 9.29 5.38
CA THR A 22 -19.88 10.28 4.53
C THR A 22 -18.83 11.16 3.83
N GLY A 23 -18.20 10.64 2.77
CA GLY A 23 -17.31 11.44 1.92
C GLY A 23 -16.58 10.59 0.87
N ILE A 24 -16.40 11.15 -0.33
CA ILE A 24 -15.53 10.57 -1.34
C ILE A 24 -14.09 10.92 -0.94
N PRO A 25 -13.20 9.96 -0.64
CA PRO A 25 -11.84 10.26 -0.22
C PRO A 25 -11.07 10.92 -1.37
N HIS A 26 -10.28 11.94 -1.04
CA HIS A 26 -9.41 12.60 -1.97
C HIS A 26 -8.00 12.02 -1.89
N ILE A 27 -7.60 11.24 -2.89
CA ILE A 27 -6.31 10.54 -2.91
C ILE A 27 -5.40 11.16 -3.97
N GLY A 28 -4.20 11.56 -3.53
CA GLY A 28 -3.14 12.03 -4.42
C GLY A 28 -2.37 10.87 -5.05
N VAL A 29 -1.86 11.06 -6.26
CA VAL A 29 -0.82 10.21 -6.86
C VAL A 29 0.44 11.05 -7.04
N LEU A 30 1.56 10.64 -6.43
CA LEU A 30 2.84 11.33 -6.55
C LEU A 30 3.30 11.30 -8.01
N ALA A 31 3.27 12.46 -8.67
CA ALA A 31 3.43 12.57 -10.11
C ALA A 31 4.79 13.18 -10.50
N VAL A 32 5.86 12.71 -9.86
CA VAL A 32 7.23 13.09 -10.21
C VAL A 32 7.82 12.16 -11.28
N GLN A 33 7.44 10.87 -11.27
CA GLN A 33 7.85 9.86 -12.25
C GLN A 33 7.03 8.58 -12.02
N GLY A 34 6.80 7.75 -13.07
CA GLY A 34 6.17 6.44 -12.99
C GLY A 34 4.73 6.37 -13.53
N ASP A 35 4.01 5.31 -13.16
CA ASP A 35 2.71 4.89 -13.74
C ASP A 35 1.52 5.69 -13.15
N VAL A 36 1.63 7.03 -13.20
CA VAL A 36 0.68 7.96 -12.55
C VAL A 36 -0.73 7.83 -13.08
N ARG A 37 -0.87 7.74 -14.41
CA ARG A 37 -2.17 7.73 -15.08
C ARG A 37 -2.96 6.46 -14.77
N GLU A 38 -2.29 5.33 -14.71
CA GLU A 38 -2.85 4.02 -14.40
C GLU A 38 -3.37 3.99 -12.96
N HIS A 39 -2.62 4.51 -12.00
CA HIS A 39 -3.08 4.66 -10.61
C HIS A 39 -4.26 5.62 -10.47
N LEU A 40 -4.27 6.76 -11.18
CA LEU A 40 -5.41 7.68 -11.17
C LEU A 40 -6.69 6.99 -11.66
N ALA A 41 -6.59 6.21 -12.75
CA ALA A 41 -7.72 5.47 -13.31
C ALA A 41 -8.24 4.39 -12.33
N ALA A 42 -7.32 3.62 -11.72
CA ALA A 42 -7.66 2.56 -10.76
C ALA A 42 -8.32 3.13 -9.48
N LEU A 43 -7.82 4.26 -8.96
CA LEU A 43 -8.41 4.95 -7.81
C LEU A 43 -9.82 5.48 -8.11
N ALA A 44 -10.00 6.09 -9.29
CA ALA A 44 -11.31 6.57 -9.73
C ALA A 44 -12.31 5.41 -9.87
N ALA A 45 -11.90 4.27 -10.45
CA ALA A 45 -12.70 3.06 -10.54
C ALA A 45 -13.04 2.47 -9.16
N SER A 46 -12.19 2.70 -8.15
CA SER A 46 -12.40 2.31 -6.74
C SER A 46 -13.21 3.33 -5.93
N GLY A 47 -13.78 4.36 -6.57
CA GLY A 47 -14.67 5.33 -5.93
C GLY A 47 -13.96 6.40 -5.09
N ALA A 48 -12.74 6.77 -5.44
CA ALA A 48 -12.02 7.91 -4.88
C ALA A 48 -11.97 9.08 -5.87
N ARG A 49 -11.87 10.30 -5.33
CA ARG A 49 -11.41 11.46 -6.10
C ARG A 49 -9.89 11.38 -6.19
N ALA A 50 -9.35 11.18 -7.39
CA ALA A 50 -7.92 11.03 -7.61
C ALA A 50 -7.33 12.26 -8.29
N THR A 51 -6.19 12.78 -7.78
CA THR A 51 -5.47 13.92 -8.37
C THR A 51 -3.96 13.68 -8.34
N THR A 52 -3.22 14.41 -9.20
CA THR A 52 -1.75 14.37 -9.15
C THR A 52 -1.21 15.24 -8.02
N VAL A 53 -0.09 14.82 -7.42
CA VAL A 53 0.67 15.58 -6.43
C VAL A 53 2.08 15.80 -6.97
N ARG A 54 2.47 17.07 -7.14
CA ARG A 54 3.77 17.53 -7.67
C ARG A 54 4.39 18.63 -6.85
N ARG A 55 3.63 19.26 -5.96
CA ARG A 55 4.03 20.42 -5.17
C ARG A 55 3.67 20.24 -3.70
N PRO A 56 4.42 20.88 -2.78
CA PRO A 56 4.18 20.76 -1.35
C PRO A 56 2.75 21.07 -0.91
N GLU A 57 2.14 22.11 -1.48
CA GLU A 57 0.77 22.51 -1.15
C GLU A 57 -0.29 21.47 -1.56
N GLU A 58 0.00 20.62 -2.52
CA GLU A 58 -0.89 19.53 -2.95
C GLU A 58 -0.82 18.32 -1.99
N VAL A 59 0.30 18.16 -1.27
CA VAL A 59 0.47 17.09 -0.26
C VAL A 59 -0.48 17.27 0.92
N VAL A 60 -0.72 18.52 1.34
CA VAL A 60 -1.60 18.82 2.48
C VAL A 60 -3.07 18.76 2.13
N ALA A 61 -3.42 18.77 0.84
CA ALA A 61 -4.79 18.82 0.34
C ALA A 61 -5.44 17.45 0.14
N VAL A 62 -4.71 16.35 0.38
CA VAL A 62 -5.19 14.98 0.14
C VAL A 62 -5.35 14.20 1.44
N ASP A 63 -6.32 13.26 1.45
CA ASP A 63 -6.60 12.37 2.58
C ASP A 63 -5.64 11.16 2.62
N GLY A 64 -5.05 10.81 1.48
CA GLY A 64 -4.08 9.73 1.32
C GLY A 64 -3.27 9.89 0.04
N LEU A 65 -2.18 9.13 -0.07
CA LEU A 65 -1.25 9.25 -1.19
C LEU A 65 -0.92 7.88 -1.79
N VAL A 66 -0.82 7.82 -3.12
CA VAL A 66 -0.20 6.69 -3.83
C VAL A 66 1.18 7.14 -4.33
N ILE A 67 2.21 6.33 -4.05
CA ILE A 67 3.55 6.46 -4.62
C ILE A 67 3.68 5.37 -5.69
N PRO A 68 3.69 5.74 -6.99
CA PRO A 68 3.65 4.78 -8.08
C PRO A 68 4.95 3.98 -8.23
N GLY A 69 4.89 2.96 -9.08
CA GLY A 69 6.07 2.30 -9.64
C GLY A 69 6.91 3.25 -10.47
N GLY A 70 8.18 2.89 -10.68
CA GLY A 70 9.13 3.69 -11.44
C GLY A 70 10.59 3.38 -11.07
N GLU A 71 11.50 4.36 -11.22
CA GLU A 71 12.90 4.23 -10.80
C GLU A 71 13.12 4.99 -9.48
N SER A 72 13.32 4.25 -8.38
CA SER A 72 13.33 4.81 -7.02
C SER A 72 14.43 5.84 -6.77
N THR A 73 15.61 5.71 -7.42
CA THR A 73 16.71 6.68 -7.28
C THR A 73 16.36 8.01 -7.96
N THR A 74 15.70 7.95 -9.12
CA THR A 74 15.21 9.13 -9.83
C THR A 74 14.07 9.78 -9.03
N MET A 75 13.15 9.00 -8.50
CA MET A 75 12.06 9.50 -7.67
C MET A 75 12.57 10.22 -6.43
N ASP A 76 13.53 9.66 -5.71
CA ASP A 76 14.18 10.32 -4.57
C ASP A 76 14.77 11.69 -4.95
N LYS A 77 15.54 11.74 -6.04
CA LYS A 77 16.13 13.00 -6.52
C LYS A 77 15.08 14.05 -6.88
N LEU A 78 14.01 13.63 -7.55
CA LEU A 78 12.93 14.53 -7.96
C LEU A 78 12.11 15.01 -6.74
N VAL A 79 11.81 14.12 -5.80
CA VAL A 79 11.11 14.47 -4.55
C VAL A 79 11.89 15.53 -3.78
N ARG A 80 13.23 15.38 -3.69
CA ARG A 80 14.10 16.38 -3.06
C ARG A 80 14.16 17.68 -3.87
N ALA A 81 14.34 17.57 -5.19
CA ALA A 81 14.46 18.73 -6.07
C ALA A 81 13.19 19.61 -6.10
N PHE A 82 12.02 19.00 -5.95
CA PHE A 82 10.74 19.71 -5.91
C PHE A 82 10.29 20.11 -4.49
N GLY A 83 11.15 19.91 -3.47
CA GLY A 83 10.85 20.25 -2.08
C GLY A 83 9.73 19.43 -1.45
N LEU A 84 9.45 18.24 -1.98
CA LEU A 84 8.38 17.35 -1.52
C LEU A 84 8.79 16.46 -0.35
N GLN A 85 10.09 16.27 -0.10
CA GLN A 85 10.59 15.28 0.86
C GLN A 85 10.07 15.54 2.27
N GLU A 86 10.30 16.72 2.81
CA GLU A 86 9.88 17.04 4.17
C GLU A 86 8.35 17.06 4.35
N PRO A 87 7.56 17.72 3.46
CA PRO A 87 6.11 17.66 3.55
C PRO A 87 5.55 16.21 3.51
N LEU A 88 6.13 15.32 2.70
CA LEU A 88 5.73 13.93 2.64
C LEU A 88 6.10 13.18 3.93
N ARG A 89 7.32 13.35 4.45
CA ARG A 89 7.76 12.76 5.72
C ARG A 89 6.89 13.20 6.89
N GLU A 90 6.60 14.48 6.99
CA GLU A 90 5.73 15.04 8.04
C GLU A 90 4.33 14.45 7.97
N ARG A 91 3.75 14.35 6.77
CA ARG A 91 2.41 13.77 6.59
C ARG A 91 2.37 12.27 6.89
N ILE A 92 3.40 11.51 6.48
CA ILE A 92 3.54 10.08 6.79
C ILE A 92 3.69 9.88 8.31
N ALA A 93 4.58 10.63 8.96
CA ALA A 93 4.76 10.59 10.41
C ALA A 93 3.49 11.01 11.17
N GLY A 94 2.70 11.93 10.62
CA GLY A 94 1.39 12.35 11.11
C GLY A 94 0.27 11.32 10.88
N GLY A 95 0.59 10.16 10.27
CA GLY A 95 -0.35 9.05 10.09
C GLY A 95 -1.14 9.09 8.79
N MET A 96 -0.82 9.95 7.82
CA MET A 96 -1.47 9.93 6.50
C MET A 96 -1.37 8.55 5.87
N PRO A 97 -2.49 7.96 5.41
CA PRO A 97 -2.44 6.71 4.64
C PRO A 97 -1.63 6.83 3.36
N VAL A 98 -0.73 5.87 3.13
CA VAL A 98 0.06 5.84 1.89
C VAL A 98 0.12 4.43 1.32
N TYR A 99 -0.04 4.33 0.00
CA TYR A 99 0.18 3.10 -0.76
C TYR A 99 1.40 3.26 -1.67
N GLY A 100 2.38 2.36 -1.55
CA GLY A 100 3.57 2.30 -2.40
C GLY A 100 3.58 1.06 -3.29
N SER A 101 3.58 1.24 -4.62
CA SER A 101 3.71 0.19 -5.62
C SER A 101 5.14 0.12 -6.12
N CYS A 102 5.78 -1.06 -6.15
CA CYS A 102 7.12 -1.29 -6.69
C CYS A 102 8.18 -0.30 -6.15
N ALA A 103 8.56 0.73 -6.92
CA ALA A 103 9.45 1.79 -6.45
C ALA A 103 8.88 2.54 -5.24
N GLY A 104 7.55 2.67 -5.15
CA GLY A 104 6.87 3.25 -3.99
C GLY A 104 7.09 2.45 -2.71
N MET A 105 7.18 1.11 -2.77
CA MET A 105 7.59 0.29 -1.62
C MET A 105 9.00 0.67 -1.16
N ILE A 106 9.95 0.88 -2.09
CA ILE A 106 11.32 1.30 -1.75
C ILE A 106 11.32 2.68 -1.10
N MET A 107 10.49 3.61 -1.58
CA MET A 107 10.40 4.97 -1.04
C MET A 107 9.81 5.01 0.38
N LEU A 108 8.92 4.07 0.74
CA LEU A 108 8.31 3.98 2.08
C LEU A 108 9.12 3.16 3.07
N ALA A 109 10.06 2.33 2.61
CA ALA A 109 10.89 1.51 3.48
C ALA A 109 11.82 2.37 4.37
N ASP A 110 11.99 1.98 5.63
CA ASP A 110 12.98 2.61 6.51
C ASP A 110 14.41 2.26 6.09
N ARG A 111 14.61 1.11 5.45
CA ARG A 111 15.95 0.61 5.07
C ARG A 111 15.97 0.03 3.65
N ILE A 112 17.09 0.25 2.94
CA ILE A 112 17.36 -0.36 1.63
C ILE A 112 18.64 -1.21 1.75
N ALA A 113 18.57 -2.52 1.46
CA ALA A 113 19.69 -3.45 1.61
C ALA A 113 20.84 -3.16 0.65
N ASP A 114 20.54 -2.85 -0.62
CA ASP A 114 21.54 -2.59 -1.69
C ASP A 114 21.32 -1.19 -2.30
N GLY A 115 21.02 -0.21 -1.44
CA GLY A 115 20.81 1.17 -1.84
C GLY A 115 22.11 1.86 -2.25
N ARG A 116 22.02 2.87 -3.13
CA ARG A 116 23.13 3.77 -3.36
C ARG A 116 23.38 4.59 -2.09
N PRO A 117 24.64 4.97 -1.79
CA PRO A 117 24.95 5.74 -0.58
C PRO A 117 24.22 7.08 -0.47
N ASP A 118 23.84 7.67 -1.62
CA ASP A 118 23.15 8.95 -1.73
C ASP A 118 21.61 8.83 -1.83
N GLN A 119 21.08 7.62 -1.93
CA GLN A 119 19.63 7.38 -2.02
C GLN A 119 18.98 7.49 -0.64
N GLN A 120 17.93 8.31 -0.57
CA GLN A 120 17.10 8.47 0.62
C GLN A 120 15.71 7.87 0.39
N THR A 121 15.04 7.53 1.49
CA THR A 121 13.65 7.12 1.50
C THR A 121 12.78 8.17 2.22
N LEU A 122 11.48 8.08 2.06
CA LEU A 122 10.53 8.82 2.89
C LEU A 122 10.41 8.17 4.27
N GLY A 123 10.56 6.84 4.32
CA GLY A 123 10.44 6.05 5.53
C GLY A 123 8.99 5.87 5.99
N GLY A 124 8.85 5.37 7.20
CA GLY A 124 7.57 5.17 7.89
C GLY A 124 7.10 3.72 7.95
N LEU A 125 7.64 2.84 7.09
CA LEU A 125 7.36 1.42 7.11
C LEU A 125 8.59 0.65 7.59
N ASP A 126 8.50 -0.05 8.70
CA ASP A 126 9.62 -0.80 9.33
C ASP A 126 9.96 -2.07 8.53
N ILE A 127 10.48 -1.87 7.33
CA ILE A 127 10.97 -2.93 6.45
C ILE A 127 12.36 -2.61 5.92
N THR A 128 13.14 -3.67 5.63
CA THR A 128 14.34 -3.62 4.80
C THR A 128 13.99 -4.14 3.41
N VAL A 129 14.15 -3.32 2.39
CA VAL A 129 13.83 -3.69 1.00
C VAL A 129 15.08 -3.92 0.19
N ARG A 130 15.13 -5.03 -0.56
CA ARG A 130 16.13 -5.30 -1.59
C ARG A 130 15.62 -4.86 -2.95
N ARG A 131 16.41 -4.04 -3.66
CA ARG A 131 16.07 -3.54 -5.00
C ARG A 131 16.43 -4.58 -6.06
N ASN A 132 15.71 -4.58 -7.22
CA ASN A 132 15.97 -5.48 -8.37
C ASN A 132 16.24 -6.92 -7.92
N ALA A 133 15.43 -7.40 -7.01
CA ALA A 133 15.75 -8.54 -6.16
C ALA A 133 15.60 -9.90 -6.87
N PHE A 134 14.86 -9.95 -7.99
CA PHE A 134 14.61 -11.19 -8.73
C PHE A 134 15.71 -11.57 -9.71
N GLY A 135 16.80 -10.76 -9.80
CA GLY A 135 18.01 -11.04 -10.58
C GLY A 135 17.89 -10.75 -12.08
N ARG A 136 19.05 -10.82 -12.79
CA ARG A 136 19.13 -10.47 -14.22
C ARG A 136 18.45 -11.46 -15.18
N GLN A 137 18.15 -12.69 -14.74
CA GLN A 137 17.50 -13.70 -15.58
C GLN A 137 15.99 -13.66 -15.57
N VAL A 138 15.37 -12.98 -14.57
CA VAL A 138 13.92 -12.83 -14.45
C VAL A 138 13.60 -11.36 -14.25
N ASP A 139 13.76 -10.57 -15.31
CA ASP A 139 13.47 -9.13 -15.25
C ASP A 139 11.98 -8.85 -15.03
N SER A 140 11.10 -9.76 -15.45
CA SER A 140 9.64 -9.64 -15.31
C SER A 140 8.98 -11.02 -15.31
N PHE A 141 8.00 -11.22 -14.45
CA PHE A 141 7.17 -12.41 -14.40
C PHE A 141 5.79 -12.08 -13.84
N GLU A 142 4.88 -13.00 -13.99
CA GLU A 142 3.51 -12.88 -13.45
C GLU A 142 3.20 -14.09 -12.59
N GLU A 143 2.49 -13.86 -11.49
CA GLU A 143 2.05 -14.90 -10.57
C GLU A 143 0.68 -14.53 -10.01
N ASP A 144 -0.15 -15.55 -9.77
CA ASP A 144 -1.42 -15.39 -9.09
C ASP A 144 -1.18 -15.50 -7.58
N LEU A 145 -1.43 -14.41 -6.83
CA LEU A 145 -1.14 -14.32 -5.41
C LEU A 145 -2.40 -14.24 -4.56
N HIS A 146 -2.41 -15.01 -3.47
CA HIS A 146 -3.40 -14.83 -2.42
C HIS A 146 -2.97 -13.70 -1.47
N ILE A 147 -3.72 -12.60 -1.48
CA ILE A 147 -3.49 -11.45 -0.60
C ILE A 147 -4.46 -11.55 0.57
N ARG A 148 -3.92 -11.69 1.78
CA ARG A 148 -4.69 -12.00 3.01
C ARG A 148 -5.92 -11.09 3.23
N GLU A 149 -5.81 -9.80 2.99
CA GLU A 149 -6.90 -8.83 3.26
C GLU A 149 -7.92 -8.73 2.11
N LEU A 150 -7.63 -9.26 0.94
CA LEU A 150 -8.55 -9.16 -0.20
C LEU A 150 -9.57 -10.30 -0.23
N GLY A 151 -9.21 -11.48 0.30
CA GLY A 151 -10.06 -12.67 0.22
C GLY A 151 -10.38 -13.12 -1.21
N GLY A 152 -11.10 -14.25 -1.35
CA GLY A 152 -11.57 -14.71 -2.65
C GLY A 152 -10.48 -15.19 -3.59
N GLU A 153 -10.67 -14.92 -4.89
CA GLU A 153 -9.76 -15.36 -5.96
C GLU A 153 -8.39 -14.67 -5.88
N PRO A 154 -7.31 -15.33 -6.32
CA PRO A 154 -5.99 -14.75 -6.39
C PRO A 154 -5.97 -13.46 -7.22
N VAL A 155 -5.00 -12.58 -6.92
CA VAL A 155 -4.72 -11.38 -7.70
C VAL A 155 -3.59 -11.68 -8.67
N ARG A 156 -3.77 -11.36 -9.93
CA ARG A 156 -2.69 -11.41 -10.93
C ARG A 156 -1.65 -10.35 -10.61
N ALA A 157 -0.48 -10.76 -10.13
CA ALA A 157 0.63 -9.89 -9.78
C ALA A 157 1.63 -9.85 -10.94
N VAL A 158 1.90 -8.63 -11.45
CA VAL A 158 2.90 -8.37 -12.50
C VAL A 158 4.14 -7.77 -11.86
N PHE A 159 5.24 -8.48 -11.93
CA PHE A 159 6.54 -8.08 -11.39
C PHE A 159 7.44 -7.59 -12.51
N ILE A 160 7.97 -6.36 -12.41
CA ILE A 160 8.87 -5.75 -13.40
C ILE A 160 10.09 -5.24 -12.65
N ARG A 161 11.22 -5.94 -12.74
CA ARG A 161 12.46 -5.63 -11.97
C ARG A 161 12.18 -5.31 -10.51
N ALA A 162 11.26 -6.07 -9.92
CA ALA A 162 10.60 -5.76 -8.67
C ALA A 162 11.56 -5.84 -7.46
N PRO A 163 11.30 -5.07 -6.40
CA PRO A 163 11.91 -5.27 -5.09
C PRO A 163 11.25 -6.46 -4.37
N TRP A 164 11.81 -6.89 -3.23
CA TRP A 164 11.10 -7.63 -2.19
C TRP A 164 11.46 -7.11 -0.81
N VAL A 165 10.64 -7.44 0.18
CA VAL A 165 10.98 -7.16 1.57
C VAL A 165 11.92 -8.27 2.06
N GLU A 166 13.12 -7.89 2.47
CA GLU A 166 14.14 -8.78 3.05
C GLU A 166 13.85 -9.06 4.52
N GLU A 167 13.52 -8.00 5.28
CA GLU A 167 13.19 -8.04 6.70
C GLU A 167 11.96 -7.17 6.97
N ALA A 168 11.11 -7.63 7.87
CA ALA A 168 9.93 -6.92 8.32
C ALA A 168 9.93 -6.84 9.85
N GLY A 169 9.67 -5.66 10.40
CA GLY A 169 9.54 -5.45 11.84
C GLY A 169 8.28 -6.12 12.41
N GLU A 170 8.23 -6.23 13.74
CA GLU A 170 7.17 -6.95 14.46
C GLU A 170 5.76 -6.37 14.21
N SER A 171 5.65 -5.06 13.96
CA SER A 171 4.39 -4.38 13.67
C SER A 171 3.94 -4.48 12.23
N VAL A 172 4.75 -5.07 11.35
CA VAL A 172 4.46 -5.21 9.93
C VAL A 172 3.67 -6.49 9.66
N GLN A 173 2.48 -6.34 9.12
CA GLN A 173 1.66 -7.45 8.67
C GLN A 173 2.05 -7.86 7.25
N VAL A 174 2.49 -9.10 7.07
CA VAL A 174 2.74 -9.68 5.75
C VAL A 174 1.41 -10.07 5.11
N LEU A 175 1.12 -9.50 3.94
CA LEU A 175 -0.11 -9.73 3.20
C LEU A 175 0.03 -10.81 2.11
N ALA A 176 1.19 -10.86 1.43
CA ALA A 176 1.47 -11.88 0.42
C ALA A 176 2.96 -12.21 0.33
N ARG A 177 3.22 -13.44 -0.08
CA ARG A 177 4.56 -13.94 -0.43
C ARG A 177 4.50 -14.58 -1.81
N VAL A 178 5.63 -14.57 -2.53
CA VAL A 178 5.81 -15.37 -3.74
C VAL A 178 5.59 -16.85 -3.38
N GLU A 179 4.75 -17.54 -4.11
CA GLU A 179 4.39 -18.93 -3.79
C GLU A 179 5.30 -19.94 -4.50
N HIS A 180 5.80 -19.59 -5.69
CA HIS A 180 6.53 -20.50 -6.56
C HIS A 180 7.87 -19.94 -7.05
N GLY A 181 8.71 -20.85 -7.58
CA GLY A 181 9.97 -20.46 -8.23
C GLY A 181 11.11 -20.09 -7.28
N PRO A 182 12.18 -19.52 -7.80
CA PRO A 182 13.42 -19.21 -7.05
C PRO A 182 13.24 -18.17 -5.94
N ALA A 183 12.19 -17.36 -6.01
CA ALA A 183 11.86 -16.34 -5.04
C ALA A 183 10.77 -16.76 -4.04
N ALA A 184 10.36 -18.05 -4.03
CA ALA A 184 9.34 -18.56 -3.14
C ALA A 184 9.63 -18.17 -1.66
N GLY A 185 8.59 -17.71 -0.96
CA GLY A 185 8.68 -17.24 0.43
C GLY A 185 9.03 -15.75 0.58
N ARG A 186 9.49 -15.06 -0.47
CA ARG A 186 9.79 -13.63 -0.41
C ARG A 186 8.53 -12.80 -0.20
N ILE A 187 8.59 -11.82 0.70
CA ILE A 187 7.47 -10.92 0.99
C ILE A 187 7.33 -9.91 -0.14
N VAL A 188 6.14 -9.85 -0.73
CA VAL A 188 5.83 -9.00 -1.89
C VAL A 188 4.62 -8.07 -1.67
N ALA A 189 3.92 -8.23 -0.56
CA ALA A 189 2.93 -7.26 -0.08
C ALA A 189 2.93 -7.22 1.45
N ALA A 190 2.88 -6.03 2.01
CA ALA A 190 2.90 -5.81 3.44
C ALA A 190 2.11 -4.55 3.83
N ARG A 191 1.72 -4.48 5.10
CA ARG A 191 1.00 -3.35 5.69
C ARG A 191 1.50 -3.07 7.11
N GLN A 192 1.57 -1.80 7.47
CA GLN A 192 1.80 -1.35 8.85
C GLN A 192 0.88 -0.16 9.14
N GLY A 193 -0.12 -0.36 9.98
CA GLY A 193 -1.14 0.66 10.21
C GLY A 193 -1.86 1.04 8.92
N ASP A 194 -1.73 2.29 8.50
CA ASP A 194 -2.35 2.83 7.28
C ASP A 194 -1.37 2.89 6.08
N LEU A 195 -0.17 2.33 6.23
CA LEU A 195 0.82 2.19 5.15
C LEU A 195 0.70 0.82 4.48
N LEU A 196 0.45 0.80 3.17
CA LEU A 196 0.32 -0.39 2.34
C LEU A 196 1.42 -0.40 1.28
N VAL A 197 2.02 -1.55 1.00
CA VAL A 197 3.00 -1.70 -0.08
C VAL A 197 2.81 -2.98 -0.86
N THR A 198 3.07 -2.90 -2.16
CA THR A 198 3.20 -4.06 -3.06
C THR A 198 4.48 -3.97 -3.86
N SER A 199 5.08 -5.12 -4.13
CA SER A 199 6.26 -5.27 -4.99
C SER A 199 5.90 -5.28 -6.48
N PHE A 200 4.65 -5.61 -6.80
CA PHE A 200 4.08 -5.76 -8.12
C PHE A 200 3.19 -4.57 -8.51
N HIS A 201 2.72 -4.57 -9.75
CA HIS A 201 1.97 -3.49 -10.40
C HIS A 201 0.50 -3.87 -10.60
N PRO A 202 -0.40 -3.72 -9.60
CA PRO A 202 -1.81 -4.04 -9.77
C PRO A 202 -2.53 -3.06 -10.74
N GLU A 203 -1.97 -1.87 -10.93
CA GLU A 203 -2.52 -0.84 -11.83
C GLU A 203 -2.52 -1.24 -13.30
N VAL A 204 -1.69 -2.21 -13.71
CA VAL A 204 -1.60 -2.64 -15.12
C VAL A 204 -2.49 -3.83 -15.47
N THR A 205 -3.08 -4.50 -14.45
CA THR A 205 -3.85 -5.74 -14.67
C THR A 205 -5.34 -5.51 -14.89
N GLY A 206 -5.84 -4.31 -14.57
CA GLY A 206 -7.28 -4.02 -14.53
C GLY A 206 -8.01 -4.57 -13.29
N ASP A 207 -7.30 -5.26 -12.39
CA ASP A 207 -7.83 -5.68 -11.10
C ASP A 207 -7.65 -4.56 -10.07
N HIS A 208 -8.74 -3.92 -9.70
CA HIS A 208 -8.69 -2.76 -8.79
C HIS A 208 -8.81 -3.12 -7.31
N ARG A 209 -8.80 -4.41 -6.92
CA ARG A 209 -9.00 -4.83 -5.52
C ARG A 209 -7.94 -4.27 -4.56
N VAL A 210 -6.67 -4.16 -4.99
CA VAL A 210 -5.62 -3.54 -4.17
C VAL A 210 -5.88 -2.04 -3.98
N HIS A 211 -6.30 -1.34 -5.03
CA HIS A 211 -6.67 0.07 -4.93
C HIS A 211 -7.93 0.27 -4.08
N GLN A 212 -8.92 -0.63 -4.21
CA GLN A 212 -10.11 -0.62 -3.35
C GLN A 212 -9.74 -0.80 -1.88
N LEU A 213 -8.85 -1.76 -1.55
CA LEU A 213 -8.32 -1.94 -0.19
C LEU A 213 -7.70 -0.64 0.33
N PHE A 214 -6.88 0.03 -0.49
CA PHE A 214 -6.27 1.30 -0.09
C PHE A 214 -7.31 2.40 0.12
N VAL A 215 -8.29 2.53 -0.77
CA VAL A 215 -9.41 3.49 -0.63
C VAL A 215 -10.16 3.24 0.69
N ASP A 216 -10.38 1.98 1.07
CA ASP A 216 -11.05 1.62 2.31
C ASP A 216 -10.19 1.93 3.55
N ILE A 217 -8.85 1.78 3.45
CA ILE A 217 -7.92 2.25 4.51
C ILE A 217 -8.04 3.76 4.71
N VAL A 218 -8.06 4.56 3.62
CA VAL A 218 -8.23 6.02 3.70
C VAL A 218 -9.56 6.39 4.33
N ARG A 219 -10.67 5.76 3.92
CA ARG A 219 -12.00 5.98 4.52
C ARG A 219 -12.02 5.71 6.02
N GLN A 220 -11.43 4.59 6.44
CA GLN A 220 -11.34 4.23 7.85
C GLN A 220 -10.49 5.21 8.64
N HIS A 221 -9.39 5.69 8.07
CA HIS A 221 -8.53 6.70 8.68
C HIS A 221 -9.31 8.00 8.94
N THR A 222 -9.96 8.55 7.91
CA THR A 222 -10.77 9.78 8.01
C THR A 222 -11.87 9.63 9.07
N ALA A 223 -12.58 8.50 9.08
CA ALA A 223 -13.61 8.25 10.10
C ALA A 223 -13.06 8.23 11.53
N ARG A 224 -11.87 7.65 11.76
CA ARG A 224 -11.22 7.65 13.08
C ARG A 224 -10.79 9.05 13.51
N HIS A 225 -10.33 9.88 12.57
CA HIS A 225 -9.92 11.26 12.84
C HIS A 225 -11.11 12.13 13.23
N ASP A 226 -12.21 12.07 12.47
CA ASP A 226 -13.44 12.80 12.73
C ASP A 226 -14.06 12.47 14.10
N GLN A 227 -13.94 11.20 14.54
CA GLN A 227 -14.43 10.79 15.87
C GLN A 227 -13.60 11.37 17.01
N ARG A 228 -12.27 11.48 16.84
CA ARG A 228 -11.36 12.06 17.85
C ARG A 228 -11.56 13.57 18.01
N GLU A 229 -11.84 14.29 16.92
CA GLU A 229 -12.09 15.74 16.98
C GLU A 229 -13.44 16.10 17.61
N ARG A 230 -14.39 15.15 17.65
CA ARG A 230 -15.72 15.32 18.27
C ARG A 230 -15.80 14.91 19.75
N SER A 231 -14.73 14.29 20.27
CA SER A 231 -14.66 13.77 21.66
C SER A 231 -13.89 14.71 22.57
#